data_193af9b1f3ed70b729e8fd62eaae2eb8
#
_entry.id   193af9b1f3ed70b729e8fd62eaae2eb8
#
_cell.length_a   1.000
_cell.length_b   1.000
_cell.length_c   1.000
_cell.angle_alpha   90.00
_cell.angle_beta   90.00
_cell.angle_gamma   90.00
#
_symmetry.space_group_name_H-M   'P 1'
#
loop_
_entity.id
_entity.type
_entity.pdbx_description
1 polymer ?
#
loop_
_entity_poly.entity_id
_entity_poly.type
_entity_poly.pdbx_seq_one_letter_code
_entity_poly.pdbx_strand_id
1 'polypeptide(L)'
;MIVRWISGILAGAGFAACCALPLTAQETPVVNHTPEHSNKPFSKTLKKVKMKIAYESYVNGNWDIFTMNADGTDRVNLTHSLDRNEHFPQISPDGKKIAFSIDKGEGREAVRSLWIMDVDGKNEKKLADGAREPFWSPDGKTIGFLPQEFPKFNVMDFYTTGMSFYHVASGKITQHPCSSKIHHLYNPSWSANGKWIVATVHGGMGYGHSILAIEANGPKIVDLKIPGCRPRLSPDGTRIAWGAGDHKLAVAPISLDADTPEVGTWTLTILDEKNKIYHINWSSDAKYVAFSRGPDGEGDLTKKGSFQAACEIIGVYAGGWNIYASPADHKGTIDLQTATDADFAQLTTSGDSNKQPAWFRVK
;
A
#
# COMPACT_ATOMS: atom_id res chain seq x y z
N MET A 1 39.37 -39.28 -17.77
CA MET A 1 39.07 -38.76 -16.41
C MET A 1 38.02 -37.67 -16.59
N ILE A 2 36.77 -38.04 -16.49
CA ILE A 2 35.60 -37.20 -16.85
C ILE A 2 35.09 -36.59 -15.55
N VAL A 3 35.20 -35.30 -15.40
CA VAL A 3 34.62 -34.54 -14.30
C VAL A 3 33.18 -34.18 -14.67
N ARG A 4 32.22 -34.82 -14.04
CA ARG A 4 30.78 -34.47 -14.14
C ARG A 4 30.54 -33.23 -13.29
N TRP A 5 30.03 -32.19 -13.93
CA TRP A 5 29.41 -31.07 -13.25
C TRP A 5 27.99 -31.46 -12.79
N ILE A 6 27.77 -31.44 -11.50
CA ILE A 6 26.44 -31.63 -10.92
C ILE A 6 25.78 -30.26 -10.93
N SER A 7 24.79 -30.11 -11.80
CA SER A 7 23.88 -28.97 -11.81
C SER A 7 22.99 -29.04 -10.56
N GLY A 8 23.29 -28.24 -9.58
CA GLY A 8 22.40 -28.02 -8.44
C GLY A 8 21.18 -27.23 -8.90
N ILE A 9 20.05 -27.88 -8.96
CA ILE A 9 18.73 -27.25 -9.12
C ILE A 9 18.45 -26.54 -7.81
N LEU A 10 18.62 -25.23 -7.80
CA LEU A 10 18.03 -24.35 -6.78
C LEU A 10 16.52 -24.31 -7.04
N ALA A 11 15.79 -25.15 -6.32
CA ALA A 11 14.34 -24.99 -6.19
C ALA A 11 14.08 -23.63 -5.53
N GLY A 12 13.63 -22.67 -6.32
CA GLY A 12 13.12 -21.40 -5.84
C GLY A 12 11.88 -21.68 -4.99
N ALA A 13 12.01 -21.54 -3.68
CA ALA A 13 10.84 -21.50 -2.81
C ALA A 13 10.00 -20.30 -3.24
N GLY A 14 8.85 -20.57 -3.84
CA GLY A 14 7.91 -19.55 -4.27
C GLY A 14 7.48 -18.67 -3.10
N PHE A 15 7.21 -17.42 -3.40
CA PHE A 15 6.36 -16.54 -2.58
C PHE A 15 4.92 -17.10 -2.59
N ALA A 16 4.78 -18.34 -2.18
CA ALA A 16 3.49 -18.94 -2.00
C ALA A 16 3.08 -18.80 -0.55
N ALA A 17 1.89 -18.38 -0.38
CA ALA A 17 1.13 -18.39 0.84
C ALA A 17 1.49 -17.31 1.88
N CYS A 18 1.05 -16.12 1.63
CA CYS A 18 0.75 -15.15 2.69
C CYS A 18 -0.35 -15.65 3.65
N CYS A 19 -0.87 -16.87 3.52
CA CYS A 19 -2.08 -17.29 4.21
C CYS A 19 -2.19 -18.78 4.53
N ALA A 20 -1.17 -19.42 5.11
CA ALA A 20 -1.39 -20.77 5.61
C ALA A 20 -0.70 -21.05 6.94
N LEU A 21 -1.24 -20.47 8.01
CA LEU A 21 -1.23 -21.09 9.33
C LEU A 21 -2.64 -20.95 9.91
N PRO A 22 -3.25 -22.00 10.46
CA PRO A 22 -4.55 -21.89 11.10
C PRO A 22 -4.37 -21.26 12.47
N LEU A 23 -4.41 -19.94 12.54
CA LEU A 23 -4.80 -19.26 13.78
C LEU A 23 -6.31 -19.29 13.80
N THR A 24 -6.88 -20.01 14.76
CA THR A 24 -8.29 -19.91 15.11
C THR A 24 -8.55 -18.48 15.63
N ALA A 25 -8.71 -17.54 14.71
CA ALA A 25 -9.32 -16.27 15.02
C ALA A 25 -10.79 -16.59 15.36
N GLN A 26 -11.27 -16.18 16.52
CA GLN A 26 -12.68 -16.18 16.83
C GLN A 26 -13.40 -15.33 15.78
N GLU A 27 -14.02 -15.98 14.81
CA GLU A 27 -14.98 -15.32 13.92
C GLU A 27 -16.15 -14.89 14.80
N THR A 28 -16.28 -13.58 15.04
CA THR A 28 -17.49 -13.05 15.65
C THR A 28 -18.65 -13.28 14.71
N PRO A 29 -19.84 -13.64 15.23
CA PRO A 29 -20.98 -13.97 14.40
C PRO A 29 -21.33 -12.78 13.50
N VAL A 30 -21.48 -13.04 12.21
CA VAL A 30 -21.96 -12.09 11.21
C VAL A 30 -23.38 -11.68 11.61
N VAL A 31 -23.49 -10.50 12.19
CA VAL A 31 -24.80 -9.88 12.37
C VAL A 31 -25.19 -9.29 11.02
N ASN A 32 -26.05 -9.97 10.30
CA ASN A 32 -26.66 -9.48 9.08
C ASN A 32 -27.57 -8.28 9.42
N HIS A 33 -26.98 -7.11 9.55
CA HIS A 33 -27.74 -5.88 9.42
C HIS A 33 -27.86 -5.58 7.92
N THR A 34 -29.05 -5.77 7.37
CA THR A 34 -29.43 -5.23 6.07
C THR A 34 -29.45 -3.71 6.22
N PRO A 35 -28.49 -2.97 5.64
CA PRO A 35 -28.57 -1.51 5.64
C PRO A 35 -29.76 -1.09 4.79
N GLU A 36 -30.41 0.02 5.12
CA GLU A 36 -31.28 0.70 4.17
C GLU A 36 -30.43 1.13 2.98
N HIS A 37 -30.44 0.34 1.91
CA HIS A 37 -29.71 0.62 0.69
C HIS A 37 -30.25 1.87 0.05
N SER A 38 -29.43 2.89 -0.05
CA SER A 38 -29.64 3.99 -0.96
C SER A 38 -29.66 3.42 -2.39
N ASN A 39 -30.79 3.47 -3.07
CA ASN A 39 -30.97 3.03 -4.47
C ASN A 39 -30.15 3.87 -5.49
N LYS A 40 -29.14 4.59 -5.04
CA LYS A 40 -28.31 5.43 -5.90
C LYS A 40 -26.90 4.85 -6.00
N PRO A 41 -26.35 4.73 -7.23
CA PRO A 41 -24.97 4.31 -7.42
C PRO A 41 -24.00 5.13 -6.57
N PHE A 42 -23.05 4.46 -5.93
CA PHE A 42 -22.03 5.11 -5.09
C PHE A 42 -21.17 6.11 -5.88
N SER A 43 -20.97 5.87 -7.16
CA SER A 43 -20.30 6.80 -8.09
C SER A 43 -20.98 8.18 -8.12
N LYS A 44 -22.32 8.26 -7.98
CA LYS A 44 -23.04 9.54 -7.87
C LYS A 44 -22.74 10.28 -6.56
N THR A 45 -22.43 9.56 -5.50
CA THR A 45 -21.95 10.13 -4.24
C THR A 45 -20.55 10.68 -4.44
N LEU A 46 -19.65 9.89 -5.02
CA LEU A 46 -18.27 10.28 -5.29
C LEU A 46 -18.15 11.51 -6.21
N LYS A 47 -19.06 11.68 -7.19
CA LYS A 47 -19.11 12.85 -8.04
C LYS A 47 -19.27 14.18 -7.29
N LYS A 48 -19.82 14.14 -6.06
CA LYS A 48 -20.00 15.31 -5.21
C LYS A 48 -18.84 15.55 -4.26
N VAL A 49 -17.91 14.60 -4.18
CA VAL A 49 -16.77 14.65 -3.30
C VAL A 49 -15.69 15.56 -3.91
N LYS A 50 -15.33 16.64 -3.22
CA LYS A 50 -14.29 17.58 -3.65
C LYS A 50 -12.90 17.03 -3.27
N MET A 51 -12.57 15.88 -3.84
CA MET A 51 -11.28 15.22 -3.69
C MET A 51 -10.82 14.64 -5.03
N LYS A 52 -9.53 14.43 -5.13
CA LYS A 52 -8.89 13.68 -6.23
C LYS A 52 -8.15 12.48 -5.65
N ILE A 53 -7.76 11.58 -6.52
CA ILE A 53 -6.96 10.41 -6.22
C ILE A 53 -5.73 10.44 -7.12
N ALA A 54 -4.53 10.41 -6.53
CA ALA A 54 -3.30 10.11 -7.24
C ALA A 54 -3.10 8.59 -7.24
N TYR A 55 -2.51 8.04 -8.29
CA TYR A 55 -2.24 6.60 -8.40
C TYR A 55 -1.15 6.34 -9.44
N GLU A 56 -0.50 5.19 -9.36
CA GLU A 56 0.40 4.72 -10.42
C GLU A 56 -0.37 3.97 -11.49
N SER A 57 0.00 4.19 -12.75
CA SER A 57 -0.61 3.53 -13.90
C SER A 57 0.46 3.15 -14.92
N TYR A 58 0.39 1.90 -15.41
CA TYR A 58 1.27 1.44 -16.48
C TYR A 58 0.64 1.73 -17.84
N VAL A 59 1.23 2.65 -18.57
CA VAL A 59 0.73 3.10 -19.88
C VAL A 59 1.90 3.19 -20.87
N ASN A 60 1.73 2.66 -22.07
CA ASN A 60 2.74 2.70 -23.12
C ASN A 60 4.12 2.11 -22.76
N GLY A 61 4.12 1.08 -21.89
CA GLY A 61 5.36 0.42 -21.47
C GLY A 61 6.06 1.08 -20.29
N ASN A 62 5.45 2.06 -19.64
CA ASN A 62 6.02 2.85 -18.57
C ASN A 62 5.04 3.05 -17.41
N TRP A 63 5.56 3.19 -16.19
CA TRP A 63 4.80 3.59 -15.02
C TRP A 63 4.85 5.10 -14.84
N ASP A 64 3.69 5.71 -14.78
CA ASP A 64 3.53 7.14 -14.51
C ASP A 64 2.59 7.38 -13.32
N ILE A 65 2.72 8.55 -12.70
CA ILE A 65 1.76 9.03 -11.70
C ILE A 65 0.62 9.79 -12.38
N PHE A 66 -0.58 9.34 -12.13
CA PHE A 66 -1.82 9.94 -12.59
C PHE A 66 -2.60 10.55 -11.45
N THR A 67 -3.50 11.47 -11.79
CA THR A 67 -4.59 11.91 -10.91
C THR A 67 -5.92 11.75 -11.62
N MET A 68 -7.00 11.62 -10.83
CA MET A 68 -8.38 11.62 -11.29
C MET A 68 -9.29 12.24 -10.22
N ASN A 69 -10.50 12.64 -10.60
CA ASN A 69 -11.53 13.01 -9.65
C ASN A 69 -11.94 11.80 -8.79
N ALA A 70 -12.60 12.04 -7.66
CA ALA A 70 -13.07 10.99 -6.75
C ALA A 70 -13.96 9.93 -7.42
N ASP A 71 -14.68 10.31 -8.49
CA ASP A 71 -15.57 9.44 -9.27
C ASP A 71 -14.88 8.76 -10.48
N GLY A 72 -13.55 8.86 -10.60
CA GLY A 72 -12.76 8.27 -11.68
C GLY A 72 -12.69 9.11 -12.96
N THR A 73 -13.36 10.25 -13.03
CA THR A 73 -13.31 11.17 -14.18
C THR A 73 -12.06 12.06 -14.18
N ASP A 74 -11.80 12.76 -15.27
CA ASP A 74 -10.71 13.75 -15.40
C ASP A 74 -9.33 13.16 -15.06
N ARG A 75 -8.99 12.06 -15.73
CA ARG A 75 -7.66 11.42 -15.60
C ARG A 75 -6.59 12.30 -16.25
N VAL A 76 -5.55 12.60 -15.48
CA VAL A 76 -4.41 13.40 -15.93
C VAL A 76 -3.14 12.65 -15.58
N ASN A 77 -2.29 12.40 -16.58
CA ASN A 77 -0.92 11.96 -16.35
C ASN A 77 -0.10 13.16 -15.84
N LEU A 78 0.61 13.02 -14.73
CA LEU A 78 1.41 14.11 -14.14
C LEU A 78 2.88 14.05 -14.55
N THR A 79 3.42 12.86 -14.78
CA THR A 79 4.87 12.68 -14.94
C THR A 79 5.31 12.54 -16.40
N HIS A 80 4.50 11.90 -17.26
CA HIS A 80 4.79 11.74 -18.70
C HIS A 80 6.23 11.33 -19.03
N SER A 81 6.85 10.50 -18.20
CA SER A 81 8.23 10.12 -18.39
C SER A 81 8.36 8.99 -19.43
N LEU A 82 9.53 8.89 -20.07
CA LEU A 82 9.81 7.84 -21.06
C LEU A 82 11.03 6.99 -20.69
N ASP A 83 11.82 7.44 -19.70
CA ASP A 83 13.13 6.85 -19.35
C ASP A 83 13.23 6.41 -17.89
N ARG A 84 12.13 6.48 -17.15
CA ARG A 84 12.05 6.11 -15.73
C ARG A 84 10.64 5.70 -15.37
N ASN A 85 10.47 5.00 -14.27
CA ASN A 85 9.19 4.52 -13.79
C ASN A 85 8.86 5.16 -12.45
N GLU A 86 7.69 5.79 -12.34
CA GLU A 86 7.20 6.45 -11.14
C GLU A 86 6.18 5.59 -10.39
N HIS A 87 6.39 5.44 -9.08
CA HIS A 87 5.64 4.51 -8.25
C HIS A 87 5.25 5.10 -6.90
N PHE A 88 4.26 4.48 -6.28
CA PHE A 88 3.91 4.63 -4.88
C PHE A 88 3.65 6.09 -4.47
N PRO A 89 2.71 6.80 -5.10
CA PRO A 89 2.40 8.17 -4.75
C PRO A 89 1.80 8.26 -3.34
N GLN A 90 2.28 9.22 -2.55
CA GLN A 90 1.79 9.52 -1.21
C GLN A 90 1.57 11.02 -1.06
N ILE A 91 0.36 11.40 -0.71
CA ILE A 91 -0.04 12.81 -0.59
C ILE A 91 0.35 13.38 0.77
N SER A 92 0.88 14.60 0.78
CA SER A 92 1.13 15.34 2.01
C SER A 92 -0.18 15.65 2.76
N PRO A 93 -0.17 15.76 4.10
CA PRO A 93 -1.39 16.01 4.88
C PRO A 93 -2.14 17.29 4.50
N ASP A 94 -1.44 18.30 3.98
CA ASP A 94 -2.04 19.55 3.51
C ASP A 94 -2.61 19.45 2.07
N GLY A 95 -2.44 18.30 1.41
CA GLY A 95 -2.93 18.02 0.06
C GLY A 95 -2.17 18.74 -1.07
N LYS A 96 -0.96 19.27 -0.83
CA LYS A 96 -0.25 20.10 -1.81
C LYS A 96 0.89 19.40 -2.52
N LYS A 97 1.43 18.33 -1.95
CA LYS A 97 2.62 17.63 -2.46
C LYS A 97 2.35 16.15 -2.63
N ILE A 98 3.06 15.55 -3.55
CA ILE A 98 3.14 14.10 -3.76
C ILE A 98 4.58 13.68 -3.50
N ALA A 99 4.80 12.81 -2.53
CA ALA A 99 6.05 12.07 -2.39
C ALA A 99 5.89 10.74 -3.14
N PHE A 100 6.90 10.33 -3.90
CA PHE A 100 6.84 9.13 -4.73
C PHE A 100 8.23 8.55 -4.97
N SER A 101 8.28 7.34 -5.49
CA SER A 101 9.52 6.66 -5.85
C SER A 101 9.73 6.72 -7.36
N ILE A 102 10.97 6.86 -7.78
CA ILE A 102 11.39 6.69 -9.18
C ILE A 102 12.38 5.55 -9.28
N ASP A 103 12.14 4.63 -10.21
CA ASP A 103 13.10 3.61 -10.63
C ASP A 103 13.76 4.02 -11.94
N LYS A 104 15.09 4.10 -11.93
CA LYS A 104 15.90 4.32 -13.12
C LYS A 104 16.82 3.12 -13.36
N GLY A 105 16.84 2.62 -14.58
CA GLY A 105 17.52 1.37 -14.94
C GLY A 105 16.58 0.17 -14.91
N GLU A 106 17.12 -1.02 -15.10
CA GLU A 106 16.35 -2.25 -15.25
C GLU A 106 16.73 -3.31 -14.22
N GLY A 107 15.74 -4.11 -13.82
CA GLY A 107 15.91 -5.28 -12.99
C GLY A 107 16.57 -4.95 -11.64
N ARG A 108 17.56 -5.76 -11.26
CA ARG A 108 18.26 -5.62 -9.97
C ARG A 108 19.27 -4.46 -9.93
N GLU A 109 19.63 -3.91 -11.10
CA GLU A 109 20.53 -2.76 -11.20
C GLU A 109 19.78 -1.42 -11.17
N ALA A 110 18.45 -1.46 -11.11
CA ALA A 110 17.64 -0.27 -10.98
C ALA A 110 17.95 0.48 -9.67
N VAL A 111 18.15 1.77 -9.79
CA VAL A 111 18.28 2.66 -8.63
C VAL A 111 16.94 3.27 -8.33
N ARG A 112 16.39 2.93 -7.18
CA ARG A 112 15.16 3.52 -6.65
C ARG A 112 15.49 4.75 -5.83
N SER A 113 14.78 5.82 -6.08
CA SER A 113 15.00 7.11 -5.40
C SER A 113 13.69 7.73 -4.94
N LEU A 114 13.76 8.50 -3.85
CA LEU A 114 12.64 9.26 -3.29
C LEU A 114 12.58 10.64 -3.95
N TRP A 115 11.37 11.03 -4.36
CA TRP A 115 11.09 12.30 -5.01
C TRP A 115 9.87 12.99 -4.40
N ILE A 116 9.72 14.27 -4.68
CA ILE A 116 8.57 15.08 -4.32
C ILE A 116 8.20 16.01 -5.48
N MET A 117 6.91 16.24 -5.67
CA MET A 117 6.38 17.23 -6.63
C MET A 117 5.13 17.91 -6.06
N ASP A 118 4.66 18.94 -6.70
CA ASP A 118 3.34 19.51 -6.44
C ASP A 118 2.23 18.59 -6.97
N VAL A 119 1.02 18.68 -6.44
CA VAL A 119 -0.12 17.84 -6.87
C VAL A 119 -0.57 18.12 -8.31
N ASP A 120 -0.02 19.16 -8.94
CA ASP A 120 -0.21 19.47 -10.36
C ASP A 120 0.94 18.96 -11.25
N GLY A 121 1.88 18.18 -10.71
CA GLY A 121 3.02 17.60 -11.40
C GLY A 121 4.24 18.53 -11.52
N LYS A 122 4.16 19.77 -11.02
CA LYS A 122 5.27 20.73 -11.11
C LYS A 122 6.26 20.61 -9.93
N ASN A 123 7.38 21.34 -10.06
CA ASN A 123 8.40 21.47 -9.01
C ASN A 123 8.94 20.12 -8.51
N GLU A 124 9.14 19.19 -9.42
CA GLU A 124 9.71 17.89 -9.12
C GLU A 124 11.15 18.02 -8.58
N LYS A 125 11.44 17.30 -7.51
CA LYS A 125 12.75 17.33 -6.83
C LYS A 125 13.08 15.97 -6.24
N LYS A 126 14.31 15.49 -6.50
CA LYS A 126 14.88 14.32 -5.83
C LYS A 126 15.24 14.65 -4.39
N LEU A 127 14.93 13.75 -3.47
CA LEU A 127 15.18 13.87 -2.04
C LEU A 127 16.27 12.91 -1.53
N ALA A 128 16.26 11.65 -2.00
CA ALA A 128 17.21 10.63 -1.57
C ALA A 128 17.36 9.53 -2.61
N ASP A 129 18.53 8.90 -2.66
CA ASP A 129 18.76 7.64 -3.39
C ASP A 129 18.63 6.44 -2.46
N GLY A 130 18.41 5.25 -3.02
CA GLY A 130 18.30 4.02 -2.27
C GLY A 130 17.06 3.97 -1.36
N ALA A 131 15.96 4.60 -1.76
CA ALA A 131 14.76 4.82 -0.95
C ALA A 131 13.49 4.29 -1.63
N ARG A 132 12.59 3.69 -0.86
CA ARG A 132 11.28 3.21 -1.31
C ARG A 132 10.17 3.52 -0.31
N GLU A 133 8.94 3.41 -0.78
CA GLU A 133 7.72 3.51 0.03
C GLU A 133 7.70 4.74 0.95
N PRO A 134 7.65 5.95 0.38
CA PRO A 134 7.52 7.16 1.17
C PRO A 134 6.21 7.18 1.98
N PHE A 135 6.25 7.78 3.15
CA PHE A 135 5.07 8.04 3.96
C PHE A 135 5.23 9.32 4.78
N TRP A 136 4.18 10.12 4.85
CA TRP A 136 4.22 11.42 5.49
C TRP A 136 3.98 11.35 6.99
N SER A 137 4.71 12.17 7.75
CA SER A 137 4.31 12.51 9.12
C SER A 137 3.00 13.33 9.12
N PRO A 138 2.16 13.23 10.15
CA PRO A 138 0.86 13.90 10.16
C PRO A 138 0.94 15.44 10.14
N ASP A 139 2.07 16.01 10.53
CA ASP A 139 2.33 17.46 10.48
C ASP A 139 2.93 17.93 9.13
N GLY A 140 3.19 16.98 8.21
CA GLY A 140 3.75 17.27 6.88
C GLY A 140 5.20 17.71 6.86
N LYS A 141 5.91 17.68 7.99
CA LYS A 141 7.30 18.15 8.08
C LYS A 141 8.35 17.09 7.78
N THR A 142 7.94 15.85 7.79
CA THR A 142 8.83 14.69 7.61
C THR A 142 8.26 13.70 6.62
N ILE A 143 9.12 13.16 5.76
CA ILE A 143 8.82 12.01 4.92
C ILE A 143 9.65 10.85 5.43
N GLY A 144 8.97 9.83 5.96
CA GLY A 144 9.59 8.54 6.25
C GLY A 144 9.78 7.75 4.96
N PHE A 145 10.81 6.90 4.91
CA PHE A 145 11.05 5.99 3.81
C PHE A 145 11.84 4.77 4.25
N LEU A 146 11.71 3.70 3.49
CA LEU A 146 12.44 2.45 3.70
C LEU A 146 13.63 2.35 2.73
N PRO A 147 14.68 1.60 3.07
CA PRO A 147 15.79 1.35 2.17
C PRO A 147 15.35 0.57 0.93
N GLN A 148 15.97 0.85 -0.21
CA GLN A 148 15.80 0.11 -1.45
C GLN A 148 16.17 -1.37 -1.26
N GLU A 149 15.42 -2.26 -1.90
CA GLU A 149 15.62 -3.71 -1.82
C GLU A 149 16.78 -4.20 -2.70
N PHE A 150 16.92 -3.64 -3.90
CA PHE A 150 17.96 -4.03 -4.86
C PHE A 150 19.28 -3.29 -4.63
N PRO A 151 20.41 -3.87 -5.05
CA PRO A 151 20.59 -5.13 -5.78
C PRO A 151 20.63 -6.38 -4.88
N LYS A 152 20.54 -6.22 -3.57
CA LYS A 152 20.76 -7.28 -2.58
C LYS A 152 19.49 -8.03 -2.18
N PHE A 153 18.36 -7.81 -2.85
CA PHE A 153 17.12 -8.47 -2.47
C PHE A 153 17.21 -10.00 -2.59
N ASN A 154 16.94 -10.67 -1.48
CA ASN A 154 16.79 -12.09 -1.35
C ASN A 154 15.80 -12.35 -0.22
N VAL A 155 14.75 -13.04 -0.50
CA VAL A 155 13.67 -13.37 0.44
C VAL A 155 14.18 -14.05 1.72
N MET A 156 15.30 -14.78 1.61
CA MET A 156 15.84 -15.57 2.71
C MET A 156 16.68 -14.76 3.69
N ASP A 157 17.23 -13.63 3.28
CA ASP A 157 18.23 -12.90 4.07
C ASP A 157 17.73 -11.54 4.60
N PHE A 158 16.49 -11.15 4.33
CA PHE A 158 15.87 -9.92 4.87
C PHE A 158 16.76 -8.68 4.75
N TYR A 159 17.12 -8.30 3.53
CA TYR A 159 18.15 -7.30 3.31
C TYR A 159 17.85 -5.90 3.71
N THR A 160 16.59 -5.49 3.73
CA THR A 160 16.31 -4.12 4.09
C THR A 160 16.35 -3.98 5.59
N THR A 161 17.31 -3.21 6.08
CA THR A 161 17.43 -2.90 7.50
C THR A 161 17.26 -1.40 7.67
N GLY A 162 16.33 -1.01 8.52
CA GLY A 162 16.16 0.37 8.92
C GLY A 162 14.96 1.08 8.32
N MET A 163 14.83 2.31 8.80
CA MET A 163 13.86 3.31 8.37
C MET A 163 14.52 4.67 8.51
N SER A 164 14.29 5.55 7.56
CA SER A 164 14.88 6.89 7.53
C SER A 164 13.82 7.96 7.40
N PHE A 165 14.16 9.17 7.81
CA PHE A 165 13.31 10.35 7.84
C PHE A 165 13.97 11.51 7.10
N TYR A 166 13.32 12.00 6.06
CA TYR A 166 13.71 13.22 5.37
C TYR A 166 12.94 14.41 5.96
N HIS A 167 13.64 15.40 6.50
CA HIS A 167 13.05 16.61 7.07
C HIS A 167 12.85 17.67 5.97
N VAL A 168 11.61 17.94 5.61
CA VAL A 168 11.25 18.75 4.43
C VAL A 168 11.88 20.16 4.43
N ALA A 169 11.89 20.84 5.57
CA ALA A 169 12.40 22.21 5.66
C ALA A 169 13.92 22.30 5.54
N SER A 170 14.67 21.34 6.09
CA SER A 170 16.14 21.37 6.15
C SER A 170 16.82 20.52 5.10
N GLY A 171 16.11 19.57 4.48
CA GLY A 171 16.69 18.56 3.61
C GLY A 171 17.55 17.52 4.35
N LYS A 172 17.60 17.55 5.68
CA LYS A 172 18.39 16.60 6.47
C LYS A 172 17.72 15.23 6.50
N ILE A 173 18.53 14.18 6.38
CA ILE A 173 18.08 12.81 6.60
C ILE A 173 18.58 12.33 7.97
N THR A 174 17.68 11.75 8.74
CA THR A 174 17.97 11.06 10.00
C THR A 174 17.46 9.64 9.96
N GLN A 175 18.00 8.76 10.79
CA GLN A 175 17.51 7.41 10.92
C GLN A 175 16.56 7.29 12.10
N HIS A 176 15.63 6.35 12.01
CA HIS A 176 14.80 5.95 13.15
C HIS A 176 15.70 5.49 14.32
N PRO A 177 15.39 5.83 15.60
CA PRO A 177 16.23 5.45 16.75
C PRO A 177 16.55 3.95 16.83
N CYS A 178 15.64 3.09 16.39
CA CYS A 178 15.81 1.65 16.33
C CYS A 178 16.13 1.11 14.94
N SER A 179 16.66 1.94 14.04
CA SER A 179 16.88 1.57 12.63
C SER A 179 17.62 0.25 12.45
N SER A 180 18.65 -0.02 13.27
CA SER A 180 19.42 -1.27 13.23
C SER A 180 18.62 -2.53 13.65
N LYS A 181 17.46 -2.35 14.30
CA LYS A 181 16.59 -3.44 14.75
C LYS A 181 15.37 -3.62 13.85
N ILE A 182 15.15 -2.70 12.93
CA ILE A 182 14.01 -2.72 12.00
C ILE A 182 14.44 -3.46 10.75
N HIS A 183 13.77 -4.55 10.43
CA HIS A 183 14.11 -5.39 9.30
C HIS A 183 12.87 -5.65 8.44
N HIS A 184 13.06 -5.56 7.14
CA HIS A 184 12.15 -6.04 6.10
C HIS A 184 10.70 -5.54 6.24
N LEU A 185 10.54 -4.23 6.46
CA LEU A 185 9.22 -3.61 6.54
C LEU A 185 8.65 -3.27 5.17
N TYR A 186 7.31 -3.22 5.11
CA TYR A 186 6.51 -2.82 3.95
C TYR A 186 5.32 -1.97 4.37
N ASN A 187 4.88 -1.10 3.47
CA ASN A 187 3.66 -0.29 3.58
C ASN A 187 3.53 0.45 4.91
N PRO A 188 4.50 1.26 5.28
CA PRO A 188 4.43 2.04 6.49
C PRO A 188 3.33 3.12 6.41
N SER A 189 2.67 3.37 7.55
CA SER A 189 1.65 4.39 7.69
C SER A 189 1.80 5.07 9.06
N TRP A 190 1.91 6.39 9.06
CA TRP A 190 2.08 7.17 10.30
C TRP A 190 0.74 7.43 10.96
N SER A 191 0.68 7.37 12.28
CA SER A 191 -0.51 7.69 13.07
C SER A 191 -0.79 9.20 13.09
N ALA A 192 -2.07 9.56 13.19
CA ALA A 192 -2.50 10.97 13.22
C ALA A 192 -1.90 11.76 14.40
N ASN A 193 -1.65 11.10 15.54
CA ASN A 193 -1.00 11.71 16.72
C ASN A 193 0.54 11.77 16.61
N GLY A 194 1.12 11.25 15.52
CA GLY A 194 2.57 11.24 15.29
C GLY A 194 3.38 10.26 16.13
N LYS A 195 2.74 9.51 17.03
CA LYS A 195 3.43 8.64 18.01
C LYS A 195 3.86 7.30 17.41
N TRP A 196 3.08 6.74 16.47
CA TRP A 196 3.25 5.40 15.97
C TRP A 196 3.37 5.37 14.43
N ILE A 197 4.12 4.39 13.95
CA ILE A 197 4.17 3.97 12.54
C ILE A 197 3.71 2.52 12.49
N VAL A 198 2.64 2.22 11.76
CA VAL A 198 2.25 0.83 11.51
C VAL A 198 2.87 0.37 10.20
N ALA A 199 3.34 -0.87 10.15
CA ALA A 199 3.93 -1.46 8.95
C ALA A 199 3.81 -2.98 8.99
N THR A 200 3.90 -3.62 7.84
CA THR A 200 4.05 -5.08 7.74
C THR A 200 5.51 -5.45 7.88
N VAL A 201 5.83 -6.46 8.69
CA VAL A 201 7.10 -7.19 8.64
C VAL A 201 6.89 -8.51 7.91
N HIS A 202 7.79 -8.85 7.00
CA HIS A 202 7.75 -10.11 6.28
C HIS A 202 9.05 -10.89 6.53
N GLY A 203 9.04 -11.76 7.54
CA GLY A 203 10.16 -12.60 7.89
C GLY A 203 11.36 -11.83 8.46
N GLY A 204 11.18 -11.09 9.52
CA GLY A 204 12.26 -10.37 10.22
C GLY A 204 11.91 -10.10 11.67
N MET A 205 12.89 -9.69 12.46
CA MET A 205 12.70 -9.26 13.85
C MET A 205 12.06 -10.34 14.77
N GLY A 206 12.18 -11.62 14.42
CA GLY A 206 11.52 -12.71 15.11
C GLY A 206 10.08 -13.00 14.67
N TYR A 207 9.57 -12.28 13.67
CA TYR A 207 8.23 -12.48 13.08
C TYR A 207 8.33 -13.18 11.74
N GLY A 208 7.43 -14.13 11.47
CA GLY A 208 7.26 -14.72 10.15
C GLY A 208 6.51 -13.76 9.21
N HIS A 209 5.38 -13.25 9.66
CA HIS A 209 4.57 -12.24 8.98
C HIS A 209 3.64 -11.59 9.99
N SER A 210 3.74 -10.29 10.18
CA SER A 210 2.94 -9.56 11.17
C SER A 210 2.76 -8.09 10.79
N ILE A 211 1.72 -7.46 11.33
CA ILE A 211 1.53 -6.02 11.30
C ILE A 211 2.00 -5.46 12.65
N LEU A 212 2.99 -4.59 12.60
CA LEU A 212 3.60 -3.99 13.77
C LEU A 212 3.21 -2.52 13.92
N ALA A 213 3.12 -2.06 15.17
CA ALA A 213 3.17 -0.65 15.53
C ALA A 213 4.57 -0.34 16.11
N ILE A 214 5.24 0.60 15.50
CA ILE A 214 6.60 1.03 15.83
C ILE A 214 6.51 2.46 16.35
N GLU A 215 7.05 2.72 17.52
CA GLU A 215 7.08 4.05 18.10
C GLU A 215 7.95 4.98 17.24
N ALA A 216 7.40 6.07 16.70
CA ALA A 216 8.05 6.89 15.68
C ALA A 216 9.39 7.52 16.12
N ASN A 217 9.54 7.80 17.42
CA ASN A 217 10.73 8.44 17.99
C ASN A 217 11.30 7.67 19.20
N GLY A 218 10.95 6.39 19.34
CA GLY A 218 11.34 5.57 20.50
C GLY A 218 11.65 4.13 20.13
N PRO A 219 11.96 3.31 21.14
CA PRO A 219 12.39 1.92 20.93
C PRO A 219 11.27 0.90 20.87
N LYS A 220 10.01 1.29 21.15
CA LYS A 220 8.92 0.34 21.33
C LYS A 220 8.41 -0.19 20.01
N ILE A 221 8.27 -1.50 19.93
CA ILE A 221 7.69 -2.22 18.78
C ILE A 221 6.66 -3.19 19.33
N VAL A 222 5.44 -3.13 18.82
CA VAL A 222 4.30 -3.91 19.27
C VAL A 222 3.71 -4.67 18.10
N ASP A 223 3.50 -5.98 18.25
CA ASP A 223 2.72 -6.77 17.30
C ASP A 223 1.23 -6.51 17.54
N LEU A 224 0.53 -6.04 16.51
CA LEU A 224 -0.91 -5.77 16.57
C LEU A 224 -1.77 -7.04 16.59
N LYS A 225 -1.16 -8.21 16.36
CA LYS A 225 -1.81 -9.54 16.39
C LYS A 225 -3.02 -9.64 15.46
N ILE A 226 -3.01 -8.94 14.35
CA ILE A 226 -3.99 -9.05 13.28
C ILE A 226 -3.36 -9.74 12.07
N PRO A 227 -4.09 -10.65 11.39
CA PRO A 227 -3.56 -11.37 10.23
C PRO A 227 -3.46 -10.45 9.02
N GLY A 228 -2.55 -10.76 8.11
CA GLY A 228 -2.44 -10.08 6.83
C GLY A 228 -1.37 -9.00 6.76
N CYS A 229 -1.56 -8.00 5.88
CA CYS A 229 -0.51 -7.06 5.51
C CYS A 229 -1.05 -5.71 5.03
N ARG A 230 -0.14 -4.79 4.70
CA ARG A 230 -0.42 -3.47 4.08
C ARG A 230 -1.37 -2.60 4.89
N PRO A 231 -1.06 -2.33 6.17
CA PRO A 231 -1.90 -1.50 7.02
C PRO A 231 -1.91 -0.04 6.56
N ARG A 232 -3.05 0.61 6.73
CA ARG A 232 -3.21 2.06 6.56
C ARG A 232 -4.05 2.62 7.70
N LEU A 233 -3.50 3.59 8.40
CA LEU A 233 -4.23 4.31 9.45
C LEU A 233 -5.12 5.38 8.83
N SER A 234 -6.32 5.53 9.37
CA SER A 234 -7.22 6.61 8.95
C SER A 234 -6.68 7.98 9.38
N PRO A 235 -6.92 9.05 8.60
CA PRO A 235 -6.42 10.39 8.90
C PRO A 235 -6.94 10.97 10.23
N ASP A 236 -8.10 10.50 10.69
CA ASP A 236 -8.67 10.87 11.99
C ASP A 236 -8.05 10.11 13.18
N GLY A 237 -7.18 9.10 12.89
CA GLY A 237 -6.47 8.33 13.90
C GLY A 237 -7.31 7.26 14.60
N THR A 238 -8.55 7.04 14.18
CA THR A 238 -9.51 6.18 14.92
C THR A 238 -9.61 4.77 14.37
N ARG A 239 -9.16 4.53 13.12
CA ARG A 239 -9.34 3.25 12.43
C ARG A 239 -8.06 2.82 11.70
N ILE A 240 -7.97 1.52 11.50
CA ILE A 240 -6.97 0.87 10.64
C ILE A 240 -7.70 0.10 9.54
N ALA A 241 -7.18 0.16 8.30
CA ALA A 241 -7.57 -0.71 7.20
C ALA A 241 -6.35 -1.51 6.76
N TRP A 242 -6.54 -2.78 6.41
CA TRP A 242 -5.44 -3.64 5.97
C TRP A 242 -5.93 -4.79 5.08
N GLY A 243 -5.02 -5.39 4.33
CA GLY A 243 -5.28 -6.66 3.64
C GLY A 243 -5.28 -7.80 4.65
N ALA A 244 -6.46 -8.32 5.00
CA ALA A 244 -6.61 -9.43 5.93
C ALA A 244 -6.42 -10.81 5.24
N GLY A 245 -5.90 -10.80 4.05
CA GLY A 245 -5.60 -11.88 3.12
C GLY A 245 -5.55 -11.32 1.71
N ASP A 246 -5.19 -12.14 0.73
CA ASP A 246 -5.04 -11.71 -0.67
C ASP A 246 -6.36 -11.21 -1.28
N HIS A 247 -7.46 -11.80 -0.85
CA HIS A 247 -8.81 -11.59 -1.36
C HIS A 247 -9.70 -10.81 -0.39
N LYS A 248 -9.13 -10.23 0.67
CA LYS A 248 -9.90 -9.63 1.75
C LYS A 248 -9.24 -8.37 2.29
N LEU A 249 -10.01 -7.31 2.36
CA LEU A 249 -9.68 -6.08 3.09
C LEU A 249 -10.52 -6.03 4.37
N ALA A 250 -9.92 -5.60 5.47
CA ALA A 250 -10.62 -5.38 6.74
C ALA A 250 -10.44 -3.94 7.22
N VAL A 251 -11.43 -3.45 7.96
CA VAL A 251 -11.40 -2.18 8.70
C VAL A 251 -11.81 -2.43 10.14
N ALA A 252 -11.08 -1.86 11.09
CA ALA A 252 -11.37 -1.93 12.50
C ALA A 252 -11.04 -0.62 13.22
N PRO A 253 -11.65 -0.34 14.40
CA PRO A 253 -11.14 0.65 15.30
C PRO A 253 -9.72 0.31 15.76
N ILE A 254 -8.90 1.32 16.02
CA ILE A 254 -7.59 1.16 16.64
C ILE A 254 -7.39 2.20 17.74
N SER A 255 -6.85 1.78 18.87
CA SER A 255 -6.40 2.67 19.95
C SER A 255 -4.88 2.83 19.85
N LEU A 256 -4.41 4.06 19.64
CA LEU A 256 -2.99 4.41 19.51
C LEU A 256 -2.53 5.37 20.61
N ASP A 257 -3.41 5.80 21.50
CA ASP A 257 -3.09 6.70 22.60
C ASP A 257 -2.62 5.95 23.84
N ALA A 258 -3.02 4.70 23.99
CA ALA A 258 -2.53 3.82 25.04
C ALA A 258 -1.05 3.49 24.87
N ASP A 259 -0.41 3.06 25.96
CA ASP A 259 0.99 2.60 25.92
C ASP A 259 1.18 1.37 25.03
N THR A 260 0.14 0.62 24.78
CA THR A 260 0.12 -0.52 23.88
C THR A 260 -1.01 -0.33 22.87
N PRO A 261 -0.72 -0.18 21.58
CA PRO A 261 -1.72 -0.15 20.52
C PRO A 261 -2.58 -1.41 20.48
N GLU A 262 -3.89 -1.23 20.30
CA GLU A 262 -4.84 -2.33 20.22
C GLU A 262 -5.81 -2.13 19.06
N VAL A 263 -6.09 -3.22 18.34
CA VAL A 263 -7.06 -3.26 17.25
C VAL A 263 -8.36 -3.91 17.78
N GLY A 264 -9.45 -3.23 17.57
CA GLY A 264 -10.78 -3.71 17.98
C GLY A 264 -11.40 -4.68 16.99
N THR A 265 -12.66 -4.99 17.19
CA THR A 265 -13.45 -5.87 16.31
C THR A 265 -13.60 -5.25 14.93
N TRP A 266 -13.50 -6.06 13.88
CA TRP A 266 -13.69 -5.64 12.50
C TRP A 266 -15.08 -5.06 12.28
N THR A 267 -15.15 -3.90 11.68
CA THR A 267 -16.40 -3.20 11.37
C THR A 267 -16.81 -3.36 9.92
N LEU A 268 -15.85 -3.47 9.02
CA LEU A 268 -16.06 -3.67 7.60
C LEU A 268 -15.12 -4.75 7.08
N THR A 269 -15.64 -5.61 6.22
CA THR A 269 -14.87 -6.53 5.39
C THR A 269 -15.25 -6.31 3.93
N ILE A 270 -14.27 -6.15 3.04
CA ILE A 270 -14.47 -6.19 1.58
C ILE A 270 -13.82 -7.48 1.09
N LEU A 271 -14.59 -8.32 0.42
CA LEU A 271 -14.22 -9.66 -0.02
C LEU A 271 -14.33 -9.78 -1.55
N ASP A 272 -13.39 -10.45 -2.18
CA ASP A 272 -13.48 -10.91 -3.57
C ASP A 272 -12.77 -12.24 -3.73
N GLU A 273 -13.50 -13.33 -3.87
CA GLU A 273 -12.93 -14.67 -4.00
C GLU A 273 -12.16 -14.90 -5.33
N LYS A 274 -12.41 -14.06 -6.34
CA LYS A 274 -11.81 -14.22 -7.69
C LYS A 274 -10.64 -13.29 -7.95
N ASN A 275 -10.59 -12.14 -7.27
CA ASN A 275 -9.57 -11.14 -7.50
C ASN A 275 -8.87 -10.77 -6.19
N LYS A 276 -7.61 -10.45 -6.28
CA LYS A 276 -6.85 -9.89 -5.16
C LYS A 276 -7.28 -8.45 -4.87
N ILE A 277 -7.21 -8.07 -3.59
CA ILE A 277 -7.51 -6.71 -3.11
C ILE A 277 -6.29 -6.19 -2.34
N TYR A 278 -5.64 -5.14 -2.86
CA TYR A 278 -4.42 -4.57 -2.30
C TYR A 278 -4.40 -3.04 -2.30
N HIS A 279 -3.33 -2.47 -1.78
CA HIS A 279 -2.97 -1.05 -1.88
C HIS A 279 -4.06 -0.09 -1.37
N ILE A 280 -4.46 -0.33 -0.12
CA ILE A 280 -5.54 0.42 0.52
C ILE A 280 -5.10 1.84 0.86
N ASN A 281 -5.98 2.82 0.67
CA ASN A 281 -5.78 4.18 1.14
C ASN A 281 -7.10 4.83 1.57
N TRP A 282 -7.04 5.72 2.57
CA TRP A 282 -8.18 6.43 3.10
C TRP A 282 -8.40 7.76 2.42
N SER A 283 -9.66 8.15 2.22
CA SER A 283 -10.00 9.54 1.91
C SER A 283 -9.60 10.49 3.05
N SER A 284 -9.29 11.74 2.72
CA SER A 284 -8.81 12.71 3.73
C SER A 284 -9.83 13.04 4.84
N ASP A 285 -11.11 12.69 4.64
CA ASP A 285 -12.18 12.82 5.65
C ASP A 285 -12.51 11.49 6.34
N ALA A 286 -11.73 10.45 6.07
CA ALA A 286 -11.89 9.10 6.59
C ALA A 286 -13.22 8.40 6.25
N LYS A 287 -14.01 8.93 5.29
CA LYS A 287 -15.32 8.37 4.92
C LYS A 287 -15.25 7.24 3.90
N TYR A 288 -14.18 7.19 3.11
CA TYR A 288 -14.02 6.26 2.01
C TYR A 288 -12.67 5.56 2.08
N VAL A 289 -12.62 4.35 1.55
CA VAL A 289 -11.37 3.65 1.25
C VAL A 289 -11.28 3.46 -0.27
N ALA A 290 -10.10 3.70 -0.84
CA ALA A 290 -9.77 3.25 -2.18
C ALA A 290 -8.80 2.09 -2.09
N PHE A 291 -8.86 1.19 -3.05
CA PHE A 291 -8.02 0.01 -3.12
C PHE A 291 -7.81 -0.43 -4.57
N SER A 292 -6.74 -1.17 -4.79
CA SER A 292 -6.49 -1.82 -6.07
C SER A 292 -7.08 -3.22 -6.06
N ARG A 293 -7.73 -3.61 -7.14
CA ARG A 293 -8.33 -4.92 -7.35
C ARG A 293 -7.97 -5.45 -8.73
N GLY A 294 -7.55 -6.68 -8.81
CA GLY A 294 -7.19 -7.30 -10.07
C GLY A 294 -7.04 -8.82 -9.96
N PRO A 295 -6.89 -9.51 -11.10
CA PRO A 295 -6.76 -10.96 -11.12
C PRO A 295 -5.52 -11.41 -10.35
N ASP A 296 -5.55 -12.65 -9.87
CA ASP A 296 -4.34 -13.37 -9.52
C ASP A 296 -3.40 -13.39 -10.71
N GLY A 297 -2.12 -13.11 -10.47
CA GLY A 297 -1.13 -13.25 -11.51
C GLY A 297 -0.98 -14.73 -11.88
N GLU A 298 -1.49 -15.12 -13.03
CA GLU A 298 -1.10 -16.37 -13.66
C GLU A 298 0.33 -16.21 -14.17
N GLY A 299 1.30 -16.64 -13.40
CA GLY A 299 2.70 -16.53 -13.77
C GLY A 299 3.35 -17.90 -13.85
N ASP A 300 3.94 -18.20 -15.00
CA ASP A 300 4.94 -19.24 -15.09
C ASP A 300 6.20 -18.76 -14.38
N LEU A 301 6.45 -19.21 -13.18
CA LEU A 301 7.60 -18.85 -12.35
C LEU A 301 8.96 -19.13 -13.04
N THR A 302 8.95 -19.89 -14.14
CA THR A 302 10.14 -20.17 -14.94
C THR A 302 10.44 -19.07 -15.95
N LYS A 303 9.49 -18.18 -16.24
CA LYS A 303 9.68 -17.07 -17.18
C LYS A 303 10.08 -15.80 -16.44
N LYS A 304 11.11 -15.14 -16.95
CA LYS A 304 11.58 -13.84 -16.45
C LYS A 304 10.43 -12.83 -16.45
N GLY A 305 10.04 -12.33 -15.28
CA GLY A 305 8.99 -11.33 -15.12
C GLY A 305 7.58 -11.88 -14.82
N SER A 306 7.38 -13.20 -14.78
CA SER A 306 6.12 -13.79 -14.37
C SER A 306 6.21 -14.35 -12.95
N PHE A 307 5.86 -13.53 -11.97
CA PHE A 307 5.67 -13.98 -10.59
C PHE A 307 4.19 -14.06 -10.29
N GLN A 308 3.79 -15.12 -9.61
CA GLN A 308 2.44 -15.25 -9.06
C GLN A 308 2.10 -14.06 -8.13
N ALA A 309 3.12 -13.45 -7.52
CA ALA A 309 3.04 -12.25 -6.70
C ALA A 309 3.36 -10.95 -7.47
N ALA A 310 3.45 -10.98 -8.80
CA ALA A 310 3.81 -9.79 -9.60
C ALA A 310 2.90 -8.59 -9.34
N CYS A 311 1.62 -8.85 -9.08
CA CYS A 311 0.63 -7.83 -8.74
C CYS A 311 0.91 -7.09 -7.43
N GLU A 312 1.74 -7.65 -6.56
CA GLU A 312 2.01 -7.14 -5.21
C GLU A 312 3.28 -6.29 -5.14
N ILE A 313 4.18 -6.45 -6.09
CA ILE A 313 5.50 -5.83 -6.08
C ILE A 313 5.43 -4.47 -6.77
N ILE A 314 6.05 -3.46 -6.16
CA ILE A 314 6.18 -2.12 -6.76
C ILE A 314 7.00 -2.25 -8.06
N GLY A 315 6.48 -1.62 -9.13
CA GLY A 315 7.13 -1.60 -10.43
C GLY A 315 6.95 -2.86 -11.27
N VAL A 316 6.21 -3.85 -10.79
CA VAL A 316 5.91 -5.05 -11.59
C VAL A 316 4.53 -4.93 -12.23
N TYR A 317 4.50 -5.06 -13.54
CA TYR A 317 3.26 -5.04 -14.32
C TYR A 317 2.41 -6.28 -14.04
N ALA A 318 1.11 -6.04 -13.83
CA ALA A 318 0.09 -7.07 -13.79
C ALA A 318 -1.18 -6.51 -14.45
N GLY A 319 -1.57 -7.07 -15.59
CA GLY A 319 -2.73 -6.59 -16.35
C GLY A 319 -4.04 -6.78 -15.61
N GLY A 320 -5.05 -5.95 -15.94
CA GLY A 320 -6.38 -6.06 -15.38
C GLY A 320 -6.57 -5.46 -13.99
N TRP A 321 -5.54 -4.84 -13.41
CA TRP A 321 -5.62 -4.16 -12.12
C TRP A 321 -6.26 -2.77 -12.25
N ASN A 322 -7.26 -2.51 -11.41
CA ASN A 322 -8.01 -1.26 -11.41
C ASN A 322 -8.19 -0.71 -9.99
N ILE A 323 -8.44 0.60 -9.90
CA ILE A 323 -8.76 1.29 -8.66
C ILE A 323 -10.27 1.23 -8.42
N TYR A 324 -10.62 0.90 -7.19
CA TYR A 324 -11.99 0.87 -6.67
C TYR A 324 -12.11 1.73 -5.42
N ALA A 325 -13.31 2.13 -5.08
CA ALA A 325 -13.61 2.80 -3.81
C ALA A 325 -14.90 2.26 -3.18
N SER A 326 -14.97 2.33 -1.84
CA SER A 326 -16.12 1.93 -1.05
C SER A 326 -16.31 2.86 0.16
N PRO A 327 -17.55 3.03 0.68
CA PRO A 327 -17.77 3.65 1.97
C PRO A 327 -17.00 2.92 3.08
N ALA A 328 -16.30 3.65 3.94
CA ALA A 328 -15.53 3.08 5.03
C ALA A 328 -16.32 2.96 6.36
N ASP A 329 -17.51 3.51 6.42
CA ASP A 329 -18.45 3.44 7.53
C ASP A 329 -19.53 2.34 7.36
N HIS A 330 -19.50 1.63 6.24
CA HIS A 330 -20.31 0.43 6.03
C HIS A 330 -20.00 -0.59 7.14
N LYS A 331 -21.03 -1.24 7.67
CA LYS A 331 -20.88 -2.28 8.70
C LYS A 331 -21.20 -3.63 8.12
N GLY A 332 -20.32 -4.60 8.35
CA GLY A 332 -20.45 -5.96 7.85
C GLY A 332 -19.58 -6.26 6.64
N THR A 333 -20.06 -7.09 5.73
CA THR A 333 -19.28 -7.58 4.59
C THR A 333 -19.85 -7.04 3.27
N ILE A 334 -18.97 -6.51 2.43
CA ILE A 334 -19.22 -6.22 1.01
C ILE A 334 -18.51 -7.30 0.21
N ASP A 335 -19.25 -8.24 -0.35
CA ASP A 335 -18.74 -9.24 -1.28
C ASP A 335 -18.83 -8.68 -2.71
N LEU A 336 -17.68 -8.36 -3.30
CA LEU A 336 -17.58 -7.73 -4.62
C LEU A 336 -18.07 -8.62 -5.79
N GLN A 337 -18.37 -9.90 -5.53
CA GLN A 337 -19.00 -10.77 -6.52
C GLN A 337 -20.53 -10.62 -6.57
N THR A 338 -21.13 -10.15 -5.49
CA THR A 338 -22.59 -10.03 -5.33
C THR A 338 -23.05 -8.63 -4.98
N ALA A 339 -22.15 -7.77 -4.52
CA ALA A 339 -22.42 -6.37 -4.16
C ALA A 339 -22.90 -5.55 -5.37
N THR A 340 -23.66 -4.52 -5.08
CA THR A 340 -24.24 -3.62 -6.07
C THR A 340 -23.37 -2.38 -6.27
N ASP A 341 -23.70 -1.59 -7.29
CA ASP A 341 -23.07 -0.28 -7.54
C ASP A 341 -23.38 0.78 -6.46
N ALA A 342 -24.21 0.46 -5.45
CA ALA A 342 -24.44 1.27 -4.26
C ALA A 342 -23.33 1.08 -3.21
N ASP A 343 -22.65 -0.07 -3.20
CA ASP A 343 -21.71 -0.49 -2.16
C ASP A 343 -20.25 -0.14 -2.52
N PHE A 344 -19.97 -0.07 -3.81
CA PHE A 344 -18.63 0.28 -4.31
C PHE A 344 -18.68 0.93 -5.70
N ALA A 345 -17.56 1.52 -6.11
CA ALA A 345 -17.38 2.06 -7.45
C ALA A 345 -16.05 1.63 -8.04
N GLN A 346 -16.04 1.18 -9.29
CA GLN A 346 -14.83 1.05 -10.08
C GLN A 346 -14.46 2.41 -10.66
N LEU A 347 -13.23 2.88 -10.41
CA LEU A 347 -12.77 4.23 -10.77
C LEU A 347 -11.91 4.25 -12.03
N THR A 348 -11.21 3.15 -12.33
CA THR A 348 -10.43 2.97 -13.56
C THR A 348 -10.91 1.75 -14.33
N THR A 349 -10.87 1.82 -15.66
CA THR A 349 -11.38 0.76 -16.56
C THR A 349 -10.45 0.51 -17.74
N SER A 350 -9.22 1.04 -17.72
CA SER A 350 -8.34 1.01 -18.90
C SER A 350 -7.80 -0.39 -19.25
N GLY A 351 -7.93 -1.38 -18.37
CA GLY A 351 -7.35 -2.71 -18.56
C GLY A 351 -5.85 -2.76 -18.34
N ASP A 352 -5.23 -1.60 -18.07
CA ASP A 352 -3.83 -1.47 -17.70
C ASP A 352 -3.59 -1.93 -16.25
N SER A 353 -2.42 -1.65 -15.71
CA SER A 353 -2.14 -1.86 -14.28
C SER A 353 -2.28 -0.55 -13.54
N ASN A 354 -3.36 -0.36 -12.79
CA ASN A 354 -3.63 0.83 -11.98
C ASN A 354 -3.58 0.46 -10.51
N LYS A 355 -2.62 1.03 -9.76
CA LYS A 355 -2.34 0.64 -8.37
C LYS A 355 -2.04 1.84 -7.46
N GLN A 356 -1.91 1.59 -6.15
CA GLN A 356 -1.45 2.54 -5.14
C GLN A 356 -2.28 3.85 -5.11
N PRO A 357 -3.61 3.80 -4.92
CA PRO A 357 -4.42 5.03 -4.81
C PRO A 357 -4.02 5.85 -3.58
N ALA A 358 -4.04 7.18 -3.72
CA ALA A 358 -3.78 8.13 -2.65
C ALA A 358 -4.71 9.34 -2.76
N TRP A 359 -5.63 9.50 -1.80
CA TRP A 359 -6.63 10.55 -1.78
C TRP A 359 -6.06 11.90 -1.38
N PHE A 360 -6.58 12.99 -1.98
CA PHE A 360 -6.29 14.35 -1.53
C PHE A 360 -7.46 15.31 -1.78
N ARG A 361 -7.53 16.37 -0.97
CA ARG A 361 -8.52 17.44 -1.14
C ARG A 361 -8.08 18.40 -2.25
N VAL A 362 -9.03 18.80 -3.07
CA VAL A 362 -8.88 19.93 -3.98
C VAL A 362 -9.29 21.18 -3.22
N LYS A 363 -8.45 22.21 -3.24
CA LYS A 363 -8.78 23.52 -2.65
C LYS A 363 -9.69 24.33 -3.56
#